data_f2b6531ecd79ee85408e1ec569547e62
#
_entry.id   f2b6531ecd79ee85408e1ec569547e62
#
_cell.length_a   1.000
_cell.length_b   1.000
_cell.length_c   1.000
_cell.angle_alpha   90.00
_cell.angle_beta   90.00
_cell.angle_gamma   90.00
#
_symmetry.space_group_name_H-M   'P 1'
#
loop_
_entity.id
_entity.type
_entity.pdbx_description
1 polymer ?
#
loop_
_entity_poly.entity_id
_entity_poly.type
_entity_poly.pdbx_seq_one_letter_code
_entity_poly.pdbx_strand_id
1 'polypeptide(L)'
;VTCRPPGQALIKLIEAAAYALDVSEHSVSVVRLDVLPLDEVHELARVVAGWLRNAGFIEPNTRLDAMWQPSLWMPGREWRTAVEAVRWLDAFEKTANNGVDVERERSAHHPVENLEVAACGLCGSVLPDEVYFETLEIWLDKGEPEIECSRCQSRALIGDWPAEFGFAVGSPAVRFNNWPSLRGSFVNELRRQLGGRTFVVKAHT
;
A
#
# COMPACT_ATOMS: atom_id res chain seq x y z
N VAL A 1 3.73 -19.23 -31.59
CA VAL A 1 3.67 -18.10 -30.60
C VAL A 1 2.28 -18.15 -30.02
N THR A 2 2.14 -18.77 -28.83
CA THR A 2 0.85 -18.81 -28.12
C THR A 2 0.67 -17.48 -27.42
N CYS A 3 -0.27 -16.65 -27.91
CA CYS A 3 -0.74 -15.48 -27.17
C CYS A 3 -1.28 -15.94 -25.81
N ARG A 4 -0.62 -15.55 -24.72
CA ARG A 4 -1.23 -15.64 -23.39
C ARG A 4 -2.38 -14.63 -23.32
N PRO A 5 -3.56 -15.02 -22.80
CA PRO A 5 -4.62 -14.05 -22.56
C PRO A 5 -4.13 -12.98 -21.56
N PRO A 6 -4.46 -11.70 -21.81
CA PRO A 6 -4.15 -10.61 -20.88
C PRO A 6 -4.81 -10.88 -19.52
N GLY A 7 -4.14 -10.49 -18.45
CA GLY A 7 -4.66 -10.63 -17.07
C GLY A 7 -4.19 -11.88 -16.29
N GLN A 8 -3.65 -12.92 -16.94
CA GLN A 8 -3.24 -14.14 -16.23
C GLN A 8 -2.05 -13.94 -15.27
N ALA A 9 -1.15 -13.00 -15.55
CA ALA A 9 -0.01 -12.74 -14.67
C ALA A 9 -0.46 -12.01 -13.41
N LEU A 10 -1.36 -11.04 -13.55
CA LEU A 10 -1.93 -10.28 -12.43
C LEU A 10 -2.85 -11.16 -11.58
N ILE A 11 -3.70 -11.98 -12.20
CA ILE A 11 -4.57 -12.96 -11.49
C ILE A 11 -3.71 -13.91 -10.66
N LYS A 12 -2.61 -14.44 -11.22
CA LYS A 12 -1.69 -15.31 -10.48
C LYS A 12 -0.95 -14.62 -9.33
N LEU A 13 -0.64 -13.32 -9.47
CA LEU A 13 -0.05 -12.52 -8.40
C LEU A 13 -1.07 -12.31 -7.26
N ILE A 14 -2.31 -12.00 -7.60
CA ILE A 14 -3.42 -11.86 -6.65
C ILE A 14 -3.73 -13.21 -5.99
N GLU A 15 -3.81 -14.30 -6.76
CA GLU A 15 -4.04 -15.64 -6.24
C GLU A 15 -2.88 -16.13 -5.36
N ALA A 16 -1.62 -15.87 -5.72
CA ALA A 16 -0.46 -16.26 -4.92
C ALA A 16 -0.42 -15.49 -3.58
N ALA A 17 -0.87 -14.25 -3.55
CA ALA A 17 -1.00 -13.47 -2.33
C ALA A 17 -2.17 -13.97 -1.45
N ALA A 18 -3.29 -14.37 -2.05
CA ALA A 18 -4.46 -14.91 -1.34
C ALA A 18 -4.19 -16.30 -0.73
N TYR A 19 -3.35 -17.13 -1.33
CA TYR A 19 -3.04 -18.48 -0.83
C TYR A 19 -2.20 -18.50 0.46
N ALA A 20 -1.64 -17.36 0.86
CA ALA A 20 -0.79 -17.26 2.06
C ALA A 20 -1.57 -16.98 3.37
N LEU A 21 -2.89 -16.77 3.32
CA LEU A 21 -3.61 -16.12 4.41
C LEU A 21 -4.89 -16.86 4.80
N ASP A 22 -4.75 -17.84 5.70
CA ASP A 22 -5.88 -18.49 6.40
C ASP A 22 -6.25 -17.73 7.71
N VAL A 23 -5.88 -16.45 7.82
CA VAL A 23 -6.18 -15.57 8.95
C VAL A 23 -6.62 -14.22 8.39
N SER A 24 -7.76 -13.72 8.83
CA SER A 24 -8.22 -12.37 8.48
C SER A 24 -7.16 -11.34 8.87
N GLU A 25 -6.41 -10.87 7.89
CA GLU A 25 -5.39 -9.84 8.07
C GLU A 25 -5.82 -8.58 7.31
N HIS A 26 -5.54 -7.45 7.90
CA HIS A 26 -5.70 -6.18 7.22
C HIS A 26 -4.40 -5.40 7.23
N SER A 27 -4.14 -4.67 6.18
CA SER A 27 -3.00 -3.78 6.15
C SER A 27 -3.34 -2.44 5.51
N VAL A 28 -2.58 -1.42 5.90
CA VAL A 28 -2.60 -0.10 5.27
C VAL A 28 -1.20 0.20 4.80
N SER A 29 -1.03 0.41 3.50
CA SER A 29 0.25 0.82 2.92
C SER A 29 0.17 2.26 2.43
N VAL A 30 1.15 3.08 2.80
CA VAL A 30 1.36 4.40 2.20
C VAL A 30 2.53 4.29 1.25
N VAL A 31 2.26 4.41 -0.04
CA VAL A 31 3.20 4.09 -1.14
C VAL A 31 3.60 5.37 -1.84
N ARG A 32 4.89 5.60 -2.06
CA ARG A 32 5.37 6.63 -2.96
C ARG A 32 5.32 6.13 -4.40
N LEU A 33 4.65 6.90 -5.27
CA LEU A 33 4.41 6.52 -6.66
C LEU A 33 5.53 6.94 -7.60
N ASP A 34 6.23 8.04 -7.28
CA ASP A 34 7.30 8.55 -8.14
C ASP A 34 8.47 7.57 -8.19
N VAL A 35 9.00 7.35 -9.37
CA VAL A 35 10.20 6.52 -9.57
C VAL A 35 11.43 7.31 -9.13
N LEU A 36 12.15 6.77 -8.16
CA LEU A 36 13.41 7.32 -7.67
C LEU A 36 14.59 6.39 -8.02
N PRO A 37 15.82 6.92 -8.12
CA PRO A 37 17.03 6.12 -8.08
C PRO A 37 17.07 5.24 -6.82
N LEU A 38 17.64 4.03 -6.95
CA LEU A 38 17.62 3.04 -5.87
C LEU A 38 18.27 3.53 -4.57
N ASP A 39 19.35 4.28 -4.67
CA ASP A 39 20.05 4.91 -3.55
C ASP A 39 19.16 5.95 -2.84
N GLU A 40 18.41 6.75 -3.59
CA GLU A 40 17.44 7.70 -3.03
C GLU A 40 16.28 6.98 -2.33
N VAL A 41 15.78 5.87 -2.91
CA VAL A 41 14.75 5.03 -2.27
C VAL A 41 15.25 4.50 -0.92
N HIS A 42 16.47 3.96 -0.88
CA HIS A 42 17.05 3.41 0.34
C HIS A 42 17.26 4.50 1.41
N GLU A 43 17.76 5.66 1.01
CA GLU A 43 17.96 6.79 1.92
C GLU A 43 16.63 7.31 2.45
N LEU A 44 15.63 7.50 1.60
CA LEU A 44 14.31 7.94 2.00
C LEU A 44 13.63 6.95 2.95
N ALA A 45 13.71 5.66 2.65
CA ALA A 45 13.20 4.61 3.53
C ALA A 45 13.87 4.65 4.92
N ARG A 46 15.20 4.88 4.96
CA ARG A 46 15.96 5.04 6.21
C ARG A 46 15.50 6.28 6.99
N VAL A 47 15.30 7.40 6.30
CA VAL A 47 14.83 8.65 6.92
C VAL A 47 13.43 8.47 7.50
N VAL A 48 12.50 7.87 6.74
CA VAL A 48 11.13 7.63 7.20
C VAL A 48 11.10 6.66 8.38
N ALA A 49 11.85 5.56 8.34
CA ALA A 49 11.97 4.65 9.48
C ALA A 49 12.57 5.35 10.71
N GLY A 50 13.58 6.19 10.50
CA GLY A 50 14.18 7.02 11.54
C GLY A 50 13.18 7.99 12.18
N TRP A 51 12.37 8.66 11.37
CA TRP A 51 11.30 9.54 11.85
C TRP A 51 10.26 8.77 12.69
N LEU A 52 9.75 7.64 12.17
CA LEU A 52 8.78 6.82 12.89
C LEU A 52 9.32 6.36 14.25
N ARG A 53 10.58 5.94 14.33
CA ARG A 53 11.24 5.54 15.58
C ARG A 53 11.43 6.69 16.53
N ASN A 54 11.97 7.81 16.07
CA ASN A 54 12.25 8.98 16.91
C ASN A 54 10.98 9.59 17.49
N ALA A 55 9.88 9.54 16.73
CA ALA A 55 8.55 9.93 17.21
C ALA A 55 7.90 8.88 18.14
N GLY A 56 8.51 7.70 18.29
CA GLY A 56 8.03 6.64 19.15
C GLY A 56 6.86 5.84 18.59
N PHE A 57 6.54 5.97 17.32
CA PHE A 57 5.45 5.19 16.68
C PHE A 57 5.81 3.72 16.51
N ILE A 58 7.10 3.44 16.24
CA ILE A 58 7.61 2.08 16.06
C ILE A 58 8.89 1.87 16.88
N GLU A 59 9.14 0.61 17.21
CA GLU A 59 10.39 0.14 17.83
C GLU A 59 10.82 -1.20 17.21
N PRO A 60 12.11 -1.62 17.36
CA PRO A 60 12.57 -2.89 16.81
C PRO A 60 11.70 -4.06 17.29
N ASN A 61 11.27 -4.91 16.36
CA ASN A 61 10.46 -6.06 16.72
C ASN A 61 11.31 -7.13 17.43
N THR A 62 10.96 -7.40 18.67
CA THR A 62 11.60 -8.44 19.49
C THR A 62 10.73 -9.68 19.66
N ARG A 63 9.55 -9.72 19.03
CA ARG A 63 8.62 -10.85 19.12
C ARG A 63 9.08 -11.97 18.22
N LEU A 64 9.22 -13.17 18.79
CA LEU A 64 9.64 -14.37 18.07
C LEU A 64 8.51 -15.39 17.91
N ASP A 65 7.31 -15.04 18.40
CA ASP A 65 6.12 -15.89 18.46
C ASP A 65 5.12 -15.64 17.32
N ALA A 66 5.49 -14.81 16.35
CA ALA A 66 4.69 -14.60 15.15
C ALA A 66 4.62 -15.89 14.30
N MET A 67 3.42 -16.27 13.88
CA MET A 67 3.20 -17.46 13.04
C MET A 67 3.79 -17.31 11.63
N TRP A 68 4.01 -16.08 11.21
CA TRP A 68 4.54 -15.70 9.89
C TRP A 68 5.86 -14.95 10.05
N GLN A 69 6.47 -14.58 8.93
CA GLN A 69 7.62 -13.70 8.97
C GLN A 69 7.23 -12.38 9.66
N PRO A 70 7.78 -12.11 10.85
CA PRO A 70 7.38 -10.93 11.62
C PRO A 70 7.84 -9.66 10.90
N SER A 71 7.05 -8.58 11.02
CA SER A 71 7.48 -7.25 10.58
C SER A 71 8.77 -6.84 11.28
N LEU A 72 9.59 -6.02 10.61
CA LEU A 72 10.84 -5.50 11.18
C LEU A 72 10.63 -4.62 12.41
N TRP A 73 9.47 -3.97 12.48
CA TRP A 73 9.11 -3.04 13.54
C TRP A 73 7.81 -3.43 14.20
N MET A 74 7.76 -3.31 15.51
CA MET A 74 6.53 -3.43 16.31
C MET A 74 6.03 -2.05 16.74
N PRO A 75 4.77 -1.92 17.22
CA PRO A 75 4.25 -0.68 17.77
C PRO A 75 5.13 -0.15 18.89
N GLY A 76 5.56 1.11 18.81
CA GLY A 76 6.33 1.80 19.84
C GLY A 76 5.42 2.48 20.86
N ARG A 77 5.98 3.14 21.85
CA ARG A 77 5.23 3.74 22.99
C ARG A 77 4.15 4.75 22.59
N GLU A 78 4.32 5.45 21.47
CA GLU A 78 3.42 6.53 21.01
C GLU A 78 2.44 6.05 19.90
N TRP A 79 2.42 4.76 19.58
CA TRP A 79 1.60 4.21 18.49
C TRP A 79 0.11 4.60 18.57
N ARG A 80 -0.43 4.73 19.81
CA ARG A 80 -1.84 5.10 20.04
C ARG A 80 -2.20 6.46 19.47
N THR A 81 -1.24 7.35 19.30
CA THR A 81 -1.47 8.69 18.74
C THR A 81 -1.60 8.66 17.22
N ALA A 82 -1.12 7.60 16.56
CA ALA A 82 -1.20 7.40 15.11
C ALA A 82 -2.54 6.82 14.65
N VAL A 83 -3.36 6.26 15.55
CA VAL A 83 -4.57 5.52 15.20
C VAL A 83 -5.84 6.18 15.74
N GLU A 84 -6.98 5.86 15.12
CA GLU A 84 -8.29 6.25 15.65
C GLU A 84 -8.58 5.50 16.96
N ALA A 85 -9.35 6.14 17.85
CA ALA A 85 -9.74 5.52 19.11
C ALA A 85 -10.76 4.40 18.86
N VAL A 86 -10.38 3.16 19.17
CA VAL A 86 -11.26 1.99 19.07
C VAL A 86 -11.27 1.22 20.39
N ARG A 87 -12.35 0.49 20.68
CA ARG A 87 -12.55 -0.21 21.96
C ARG A 87 -11.58 -1.37 22.19
N TRP A 88 -10.97 -1.90 21.13
CA TRP A 88 -10.09 -3.09 21.18
C TRP A 88 -8.59 -2.77 21.17
N LEU A 89 -8.21 -1.49 21.39
CA LEU A 89 -6.80 -1.07 21.42
C LEU A 89 -5.91 -1.90 22.37
N ASP A 90 -6.47 -2.34 23.52
CA ASP A 90 -5.70 -3.14 24.48
C ASP A 90 -5.45 -4.58 23.98
N ALA A 91 -6.33 -5.11 23.12
CA ALA A 91 -6.12 -6.40 22.48
C ALA A 91 -5.05 -6.31 21.38
N PHE A 92 -4.97 -5.19 20.68
CA PHE A 92 -3.99 -4.96 19.61
C PHE A 92 -2.54 -5.15 20.07
N GLU A 93 -2.16 -4.63 21.24
CA GLU A 93 -0.80 -4.76 21.75
C GLU A 93 -0.37 -6.23 22.00
N LYS A 94 -1.35 -7.13 22.18
CA LYS A 94 -1.14 -8.56 22.40
C LYS A 94 -1.11 -9.38 21.12
N THR A 95 -1.45 -8.77 19.99
CA THR A 95 -1.51 -9.47 18.71
C THR A 95 -0.10 -9.65 18.15
N ALA A 96 0.33 -10.89 17.96
CA ALA A 96 1.68 -11.22 17.52
C ALA A 96 2.01 -10.71 16.11
N ASN A 97 0.99 -10.66 15.22
CA ASN A 97 1.16 -10.30 13.81
C ASN A 97 0.96 -8.81 13.51
N ASN A 98 0.86 -7.94 14.53
CA ASN A 98 0.87 -6.52 14.29
C ASN A 98 2.30 -6.01 14.08
N GLY A 99 2.48 -5.10 13.14
CA GLY A 99 3.81 -4.56 12.89
C GLY A 99 3.84 -3.52 11.80
N VAL A 100 5.03 -3.04 11.49
CA VAL A 100 5.27 -2.07 10.43
C VAL A 100 6.48 -2.50 9.62
N ASP A 101 6.34 -2.45 8.30
CA ASP A 101 7.42 -2.68 7.37
C ASP A 101 7.68 -1.41 6.54
N VAL A 102 8.95 -1.06 6.38
CA VAL A 102 9.39 0.00 5.49
C VAL A 102 10.04 -0.67 4.28
N GLU A 103 9.24 -0.82 3.24
CA GLU A 103 9.61 -1.51 2.02
C GLU A 103 10.46 -0.60 1.13
N ARG A 104 11.53 -1.15 0.56
CA ARG A 104 12.49 -0.42 -0.28
C ARG A 104 12.44 -0.84 -1.73
N GLU A 105 11.94 -2.03 -1.99
CA GLU A 105 11.82 -2.54 -3.34
C GLU A 105 10.52 -2.03 -3.97
N ARG A 106 10.59 -1.70 -5.26
CA ARG A 106 9.39 -1.35 -6.02
C ARG A 106 8.50 -2.57 -6.12
N SER A 107 7.31 -2.47 -5.58
CA SER A 107 6.37 -3.58 -5.51
C SER A 107 4.93 -3.12 -5.78
N ALA A 108 4.07 -4.10 -6.06
CA ALA A 108 2.64 -3.89 -6.15
C ALA A 108 2.02 -3.94 -4.75
N HIS A 109 1.16 -2.98 -4.49
CA HIS A 109 0.30 -2.91 -3.32
C HIS A 109 -1.15 -2.98 -3.78
N HIS A 110 -1.91 -3.93 -3.27
CA HIS A 110 -3.29 -4.16 -3.71
C HIS A 110 -4.20 -4.54 -2.52
N PRO A 111 -5.50 -4.30 -2.62
CA PRO A 111 -6.45 -4.52 -1.53
C PRO A 111 -6.90 -5.97 -1.38
N VAL A 112 -6.25 -6.92 -2.08
CA VAL A 112 -6.55 -8.35 -2.11
C VAL A 112 -7.94 -8.63 -2.66
N GLU A 113 -8.99 -8.74 -1.83
CA GLU A 113 -10.33 -9.17 -2.26
C GLU A 113 -11.21 -8.01 -2.77
N ASN A 114 -10.91 -6.78 -2.40
CA ASN A 114 -11.78 -5.62 -2.62
C ASN A 114 -11.26 -4.66 -3.69
N LEU A 115 -10.51 -5.14 -4.68
CA LEU A 115 -9.97 -4.27 -5.72
C LEU A 115 -11.09 -3.56 -6.48
N GLU A 116 -11.09 -2.24 -6.40
CA GLU A 116 -12.01 -1.37 -7.14
C GLU A 116 -11.36 -0.82 -8.38
N VAL A 117 -12.13 -0.78 -9.45
CA VAL A 117 -11.72 -0.13 -10.69
C VAL A 117 -11.71 1.37 -10.48
N ALA A 118 -10.62 1.99 -10.91
CA ALA A 118 -10.45 3.43 -10.76
C ALA A 118 -11.45 4.24 -11.58
N ALA A 119 -11.87 5.37 -11.04
CA ALA A 119 -12.80 6.29 -11.68
C ALA A 119 -12.11 7.60 -12.05
N CYS A 120 -12.59 8.26 -13.11
CA CYS A 120 -12.08 9.56 -13.49
C CYS A 120 -12.34 10.61 -12.41
N GLY A 121 -11.28 11.23 -11.90
CA GLY A 121 -11.38 12.26 -10.86
C GLY A 121 -12.16 13.51 -11.28
N LEU A 122 -12.33 13.74 -12.59
CA LEU A 122 -13.02 14.91 -13.11
C LEU A 122 -14.53 14.66 -13.34
N CYS A 123 -14.91 13.51 -13.90
CA CYS A 123 -16.30 13.25 -14.28
C CYS A 123 -16.92 12.00 -13.62
N GLY A 124 -16.16 11.27 -12.79
CA GLY A 124 -16.62 10.07 -12.09
C GLY A 124 -16.85 8.84 -12.98
N SER A 125 -16.46 8.91 -14.28
CA SER A 125 -16.61 7.75 -15.16
C SER A 125 -15.63 6.66 -14.75
N VAL A 126 -16.14 5.47 -14.47
CA VAL A 126 -15.34 4.28 -14.14
C VAL A 126 -14.65 3.76 -15.40
N LEU A 127 -13.41 3.31 -15.28
CA LEU A 127 -12.70 2.63 -16.37
C LEU A 127 -13.37 1.28 -16.67
N PRO A 128 -13.38 0.84 -17.93
CA PRO A 128 -13.71 -0.57 -18.22
C PRO A 128 -12.69 -1.51 -17.55
N ASP A 129 -13.15 -2.64 -17.02
CA ASP A 129 -12.30 -3.59 -16.29
C ASP A 129 -11.08 -4.03 -17.11
N GLU A 130 -11.29 -4.37 -18.39
CA GLU A 130 -10.21 -4.81 -19.26
C GLU A 130 -9.12 -3.72 -19.42
N VAL A 131 -9.54 -2.45 -19.61
CA VAL A 131 -8.61 -1.31 -19.71
C VAL A 131 -7.86 -1.11 -18.41
N TYR A 132 -8.55 -1.22 -17.27
CA TYR A 132 -7.94 -1.07 -15.96
C TYR A 132 -6.87 -2.12 -15.71
N PHE A 133 -7.20 -3.42 -15.92
CA PHE A 133 -6.25 -4.51 -15.68
C PHE A 133 -5.05 -4.48 -16.64
N GLU A 134 -5.24 -4.18 -17.92
CA GLU A 134 -4.13 -3.95 -18.86
C GLU A 134 -3.23 -2.81 -18.40
N THR A 135 -3.83 -1.74 -17.88
CA THR A 135 -3.10 -0.59 -17.34
C THR A 135 -2.25 -0.97 -16.13
N LEU A 136 -2.78 -1.80 -15.21
CA LEU A 136 -2.02 -2.28 -14.05
C LEU A 136 -0.85 -3.17 -14.46
N GLU A 137 -1.00 -4.02 -15.47
CA GLU A 137 0.09 -4.83 -16.04
C GLU A 137 1.21 -3.93 -16.62
N ILE A 138 0.83 -2.87 -17.34
CA ILE A 138 1.79 -1.90 -17.85
C ILE A 138 2.53 -1.20 -16.70
N TRP A 139 1.80 -0.83 -15.64
CA TRP A 139 2.40 -0.16 -14.47
C TRP A 139 3.41 -1.04 -13.76
N LEU A 140 3.13 -2.32 -13.63
CA LEU A 140 4.05 -3.30 -13.05
C LEU A 140 5.35 -3.43 -13.87
N ASP A 141 5.22 -3.52 -15.19
CA ASP A 141 6.32 -3.88 -16.09
C ASP A 141 7.14 -2.68 -16.56
N LYS A 142 6.47 -1.58 -16.93
CA LYS A 142 7.07 -0.50 -17.71
C LYS A 142 7.05 0.86 -17.01
N GLY A 143 6.32 0.98 -15.93
CA GLY A 143 6.11 2.25 -15.23
C GLY A 143 4.68 2.73 -15.32
N GLU A 144 4.37 3.80 -14.61
CA GLU A 144 3.02 4.32 -14.46
C GLU A 144 2.49 4.90 -15.78
N PRO A 145 1.41 4.34 -16.33
CA PRO A 145 0.83 4.86 -17.57
C PRO A 145 -0.09 6.06 -17.33
N GLU A 146 -0.13 6.95 -18.33
CA GLU A 146 -1.15 7.97 -18.42
C GLU A 146 -2.38 7.39 -19.12
N ILE A 147 -3.57 7.69 -18.59
CA ILE A 147 -4.85 7.24 -19.14
C ILE A 147 -5.70 8.43 -19.54
N GLU A 148 -6.39 8.29 -20.68
CA GLU A 148 -7.38 9.24 -21.16
C GLU A 148 -8.79 8.73 -20.82
N CYS A 149 -9.58 9.58 -20.17
CA CYS A 149 -10.98 9.28 -19.88
C CYS A 149 -11.81 9.29 -21.17
N SER A 150 -12.46 8.18 -21.49
CA SER A 150 -13.29 8.05 -22.69
C SER A 150 -14.48 9.01 -22.71
N ARG A 151 -14.94 9.49 -21.52
CA ARG A 151 -16.12 10.37 -21.42
C ARG A 151 -15.76 11.85 -21.51
N CYS A 152 -14.73 12.32 -20.81
CA CYS A 152 -14.39 13.75 -20.73
C CYS A 152 -13.03 14.09 -21.33
N GLN A 153 -12.30 13.10 -21.85
CA GLN A 153 -10.98 13.24 -22.49
C GLN A 153 -9.88 13.82 -21.58
N SER A 154 -10.13 13.90 -20.28
CA SER A 154 -9.07 14.25 -19.32
C SER A 154 -8.01 13.16 -19.28
N ARG A 155 -6.75 13.57 -19.11
CA ARG A 155 -5.59 12.67 -18.97
C ARG A 155 -5.00 12.79 -17.58
N ALA A 156 -4.64 11.66 -17.00
CA ALA A 156 -3.91 11.60 -15.75
C ALA A 156 -3.16 10.26 -15.62
N LEU A 157 -2.12 10.24 -14.81
CA LEU A 157 -1.46 9.01 -14.42
C LEU A 157 -2.43 8.13 -13.61
N ILE A 158 -2.36 6.80 -13.80
CA ILE A 158 -3.33 5.88 -13.16
C ILE A 158 -3.37 6.02 -11.64
N GLY A 159 -2.26 6.30 -10.99
CA GLY A 159 -2.20 6.51 -9.55
C GLY A 159 -2.88 7.78 -9.05
N ASP A 160 -3.29 8.68 -9.95
CA ASP A 160 -4.07 9.88 -9.65
C ASP A 160 -5.58 9.66 -9.89
N TRP A 161 -5.97 8.47 -10.35
CA TRP A 161 -7.37 8.11 -10.52
C TRP A 161 -7.91 7.59 -9.18
N PRO A 162 -8.97 8.21 -8.62
CA PRO A 162 -9.54 7.79 -7.35
C PRO A 162 -10.07 6.35 -7.36
N ALA A 163 -9.73 5.62 -6.32
CA ALA A 163 -10.33 4.35 -5.95
C ALA A 163 -10.21 4.20 -4.43
N GLU A 164 -11.26 3.79 -3.73
CA GLU A 164 -11.20 3.61 -2.27
C GLU A 164 -10.33 2.42 -1.91
N PHE A 165 -10.47 1.32 -2.67
CA PHE A 165 -9.66 0.12 -2.59
C PHE A 165 -8.82 -0.03 -3.87
N GLY A 166 -7.92 0.94 -4.05
CA GLY A 166 -7.12 1.05 -5.26
C GLY A 166 -5.82 0.24 -5.21
N PHE A 167 -5.20 0.13 -6.35
CA PHE A 167 -3.91 -0.50 -6.56
C PHE A 167 -2.82 0.56 -6.71
N ALA A 168 -1.62 0.27 -6.23
CA ALA A 168 -0.46 1.12 -6.41
C ALA A 168 0.80 0.31 -6.69
N VAL A 169 1.71 0.86 -7.48
CA VAL A 169 3.06 0.33 -7.67
C VAL A 169 4.06 1.42 -7.33
N GLY A 170 4.93 1.16 -6.36
CA GLY A 170 5.87 2.19 -5.96
C GLY A 170 6.89 1.74 -4.93
N SER A 171 7.78 2.67 -4.58
CA SER A 171 8.75 2.57 -3.48
C SER A 171 9.33 3.94 -3.13
N PRO A 172 9.73 4.17 -1.85
CA PRO A 172 9.48 3.28 -0.74
C PRO A 172 7.99 3.26 -0.33
N ALA A 173 7.61 2.24 0.42
CA ALA A 173 6.30 2.15 1.03
C ALA A 173 6.41 1.87 2.54
N VAL A 174 5.39 2.30 3.29
CA VAL A 174 5.25 1.96 4.71
C VAL A 174 3.96 1.19 4.89
N ARG A 175 4.08 -0.07 5.28
CA ARG A 175 2.95 -0.98 5.51
C ARG A 175 2.73 -1.18 7.00
N PHE A 176 1.51 -0.97 7.42
CA PHE A 176 1.02 -1.20 8.78
C PHE A 176 0.17 -2.47 8.78
N ASN A 177 0.69 -3.55 9.34
CA ASN A 177 0.04 -4.86 9.39
C ASN A 177 -0.83 -4.98 10.65
N ASN A 178 -2.12 -5.26 10.47
CA ASN A 178 -3.11 -5.42 11.54
C ASN A 178 -3.25 -4.23 12.50
N TRP A 179 -2.88 -3.03 12.06
CA TRP A 179 -3.07 -1.82 12.84
C TRP A 179 -4.52 -1.34 12.80
N PRO A 180 -5.01 -0.72 13.90
CA PRO A 180 -6.26 0.04 13.84
C PRO A 180 -6.21 1.09 12.75
N SER A 181 -7.38 1.59 12.32
CA SER A 181 -7.45 2.65 11.32
C SER A 181 -6.54 3.81 11.67
N LEU A 182 -5.65 4.17 10.76
CA LEU A 182 -4.71 5.27 10.94
C LEU A 182 -5.46 6.61 10.92
N ARG A 183 -5.09 7.53 11.79
CA ARG A 183 -5.62 8.90 11.76
C ARG A 183 -5.22 9.61 10.48
N GLY A 184 -6.13 10.36 9.91
CA GLY A 184 -5.85 11.15 8.71
C GLY A 184 -4.69 12.14 8.91
N SER A 185 -4.54 12.73 10.10
CA SER A 185 -3.40 13.61 10.42
C SER A 185 -2.06 12.88 10.38
N PHE A 186 -2.02 11.64 10.91
CA PHE A 186 -0.82 10.82 10.86
C PHE A 186 -0.48 10.39 9.42
N VAL A 187 -1.49 9.95 8.65
CA VAL A 187 -1.31 9.59 7.23
C VAL A 187 -0.76 10.78 6.43
N ASN A 188 -1.31 11.99 6.66
CA ASN A 188 -0.84 13.20 5.99
C ASN A 188 0.61 13.57 6.38
N GLU A 189 0.99 13.34 7.65
CA GLU A 189 2.38 13.53 8.07
C GLU A 189 3.30 12.51 7.39
N LEU A 190 2.92 11.23 7.38
CA LEU A 190 3.70 10.18 6.72
C LEU A 190 3.86 10.45 5.21
N ARG A 191 2.81 10.93 4.53
CA ARG A 191 2.89 11.40 3.14
C ARG A 191 3.91 12.52 2.96
N ARG A 192 3.96 13.48 3.89
CA ARG A 192 4.98 14.55 3.85
C ARG A 192 6.40 14.01 4.02
N GLN A 193 6.58 13.03 4.89
CA GLN A 193 7.88 12.38 5.09
C GLN A 193 8.33 11.56 3.87
N LEU A 194 7.41 10.87 3.21
CA LEU A 194 7.67 10.16 1.96
C LEU A 194 7.91 11.13 0.79
N GLY A 195 7.29 12.31 0.82
CA GLY A 195 7.37 13.31 -0.23
C GLY A 195 6.77 12.84 -1.56
N GLY A 196 6.72 13.73 -2.55
CA GLY A 196 6.21 13.41 -3.88
C GLY A 196 4.75 12.95 -3.90
N ARG A 197 4.40 12.22 -4.96
CA ARG A 197 3.07 11.62 -5.13
C ARG A 197 2.97 10.35 -4.28
N THR A 198 1.89 10.22 -3.52
CA THR A 198 1.67 9.06 -2.66
C THR A 198 0.26 8.53 -2.78
N PHE A 199 0.10 7.22 -2.65
CA PHE A 199 -1.20 6.54 -2.61
C PHE A 199 -1.35 5.74 -1.31
N VAL A 200 -2.59 5.61 -0.81
CA VAL A 200 -2.90 4.78 0.36
C VAL A 200 -3.68 3.57 -0.11
N VAL A 201 -3.09 2.40 0.06
CA VAL A 201 -3.73 1.12 -0.22
C VAL A 201 -4.20 0.51 1.09
N LYS A 202 -5.49 0.16 1.14
CA LYS A 202 -6.08 -0.59 2.25
C LYS A 202 -6.34 -2.01 1.77
N ALA A 203 -5.76 -2.98 2.42
CA ALA A 203 -5.97 -4.40 2.13
C ALA A 203 -6.72 -5.08 3.27
N HIS A 204 -7.64 -5.98 2.91
CA HIS A 204 -8.38 -6.82 3.85
C HIS A 204 -8.52 -8.21 3.25
N THR A 205 -8.16 -9.24 4.02
CA THR A 205 -8.26 -10.67 3.66
C THR A 205 -9.17 -11.39 4.61
#